data_bd6c633db967a58adc7ca390d4bf8017
#
_entry.id   bd6c633db967a58adc7ca390d4bf8017
#
_cell.length_a   1.000
_cell.length_b   1.000
_cell.length_c   1.000
_cell.angle_alpha   90.00
_cell.angle_beta   90.00
_cell.angle_gamma   90.00
#
_symmetry.space_group_name_H-M   'P 1'
#
loop_
_entity.id
_entity.type
_entity.pdbx_description
1 polymer ?
#
loop_
_entity_poly.entity_id
_entity_poly.type
_entity_poly.pdbx_seq_one_letter_code
_entity_poly.pdbx_strand_id
1 'polypeptide(L)'
;VISAGFETTVNLLGQAVYQLLTRPELLSQVRAGTVSWAHLIEETLRYAPPVSNLPLRYAITDIDVDDQQIKAGEAIITSIAAANRSLELYGPDADEFDPSRTTKDHVSFGYGVHHCLGAPLARMEAEIALPALFERFPELALAEAPEALKPLSSFISQGHQSLPVYSGGQPDADAEQ
;
A
#
# COMPACT_ATOMS: atom_id res chain seq x y z
N VAL A 1 6.49 -15.87 11.50
CA VAL A 1 5.07 -15.52 11.29
C VAL A 1 4.75 -14.18 11.93
N ILE A 2 5.03 -13.98 13.25
CA ILE A 2 4.66 -12.75 13.98
C ILE A 2 5.27 -11.50 13.31
N SER A 3 6.57 -11.47 13.06
CA SER A 3 7.24 -10.32 12.44
C SER A 3 6.69 -10.01 11.03
N ALA A 4 6.52 -11.03 10.20
CA ALA A 4 6.04 -10.85 8.84
C ALA A 4 4.58 -10.35 8.76
N GLY A 5 3.73 -10.74 9.72
CA GLY A 5 2.34 -10.31 9.77
C GLY A 5 2.12 -8.96 10.45
N PHE A 6 3.04 -8.52 11.31
CA PHE A 6 2.87 -7.27 12.03
C PHE A 6 3.25 -6.05 11.18
N GLU A 7 4.50 -5.95 10.75
CA GLU A 7 5.02 -4.76 10.05
C GLU A 7 4.28 -4.51 8.74
N THR A 8 4.03 -5.56 7.97
CA THR A 8 3.36 -5.42 6.67
C THR A 8 1.91 -4.98 6.81
N THR A 9 1.17 -5.48 7.80
CA THR A 9 -0.22 -5.04 8.06
C THR A 9 -0.25 -3.60 8.57
N VAL A 10 0.67 -3.21 9.46
CA VAL A 10 0.81 -1.80 9.90
C VAL A 10 1.06 -0.88 8.72
N ASN A 11 1.95 -1.25 7.80
CA ASN A 11 2.22 -0.46 6.61
C ASN A 11 1.01 -0.38 5.67
N LEU A 12 0.26 -1.48 5.49
CA LEU A 12 -0.98 -1.48 4.71
C LEU A 12 -2.01 -0.50 5.29
N LEU A 13 -2.27 -0.58 6.58
CA LEU A 13 -3.21 0.30 7.26
C LEU A 13 -2.77 1.76 7.19
N GLY A 14 -1.49 2.04 7.47
CA GLY A 14 -0.92 3.37 7.39
C GLY A 14 -1.03 3.97 5.98
N GLN A 15 -0.74 3.19 4.94
CA GLN A 15 -0.88 3.63 3.56
C GLN A 15 -2.34 3.90 3.20
N ALA A 16 -3.28 3.03 3.57
CA ALA A 16 -4.71 3.24 3.32
C ALA A 16 -5.23 4.51 4.00
N VAL A 17 -4.85 4.75 5.26
CA VAL A 17 -5.20 5.98 6.00
C VAL A 17 -4.59 7.20 5.31
N TYR A 18 -3.32 7.16 4.92
CA TYR A 18 -2.66 8.24 4.18
C TYR A 18 -3.38 8.55 2.87
N GLN A 19 -3.74 7.53 2.06
CA GLN A 19 -4.45 7.73 0.80
C GLN A 19 -5.82 8.42 1.01
N LEU A 20 -6.53 8.07 2.08
CA LEU A 20 -7.83 8.67 2.40
C LEU A 20 -7.70 10.11 2.93
N LEU A 21 -6.74 10.36 3.82
CA LEU A 21 -6.57 11.69 4.43
C LEU A 21 -6.00 12.71 3.44
N THR A 22 -5.31 12.27 2.39
CA THR A 22 -4.81 13.14 1.31
C THR A 22 -5.78 13.30 0.14
N ARG A 23 -6.95 12.61 0.16
CA ARG A 23 -7.97 12.64 -0.91
C ARG A 23 -9.37 12.74 -0.30
N PRO A 24 -9.82 13.95 0.10
CA PRO A 24 -11.11 14.14 0.77
C PRO A 24 -12.32 13.63 -0.03
N GLU A 25 -12.28 13.75 -1.35
CA GLU A 25 -13.33 13.24 -2.25
C GLU A 25 -13.43 11.73 -2.18
N LEU A 26 -12.29 11.04 -2.16
CA LEU A 26 -12.27 9.58 -2.02
C LEU A 26 -12.78 9.14 -0.65
N LEU A 27 -12.38 9.81 0.42
CA LEU A 27 -12.89 9.54 1.76
C LEU A 27 -14.43 9.71 1.81
N SER A 28 -14.94 10.74 1.16
CA SER A 28 -16.40 10.95 1.03
C SER A 28 -17.08 9.80 0.28
N GLN A 29 -16.50 9.32 -0.82
CA GLN A 29 -17.01 8.20 -1.60
C GLN A 29 -17.02 6.90 -0.80
N VAL A 30 -15.96 6.63 -0.02
CA VAL A 30 -15.88 5.45 0.83
C VAL A 30 -16.92 5.51 1.95
N ARG A 31 -17.10 6.68 2.59
CA ARG A 31 -18.14 6.89 3.61
C ARG A 31 -19.56 6.75 3.06
N ALA A 32 -19.78 7.19 1.84
CA ALA A 32 -21.06 7.04 1.14
C ALA A 32 -21.31 5.61 0.63
N GLY A 33 -20.31 4.71 0.70
CA GLY A 33 -20.41 3.35 0.19
C GLY A 33 -20.33 3.22 -1.34
N THR A 34 -20.03 4.30 -2.06
CA THR A 34 -19.82 4.28 -3.52
C THR A 34 -18.51 3.59 -3.89
N VAL A 35 -17.50 3.70 -3.02
CA VAL A 35 -16.26 2.91 -3.06
C VAL A 35 -16.26 2.00 -1.85
N SER A 36 -16.12 0.70 -2.04
CA SER A 36 -16.06 -0.25 -0.94
C SER A 36 -14.69 -0.25 -0.26
N TRP A 37 -14.65 -0.57 1.04
CA TRP A 37 -13.39 -0.77 1.77
C TRP A 37 -12.51 -1.84 1.14
N ALA A 38 -13.10 -2.93 0.64
CA ALA A 38 -12.37 -3.98 -0.05
C ALA A 38 -11.66 -3.44 -1.29
N HIS A 39 -12.32 -2.62 -2.12
CA HIS A 39 -11.69 -2.00 -3.29
C HIS A 39 -10.58 -1.02 -2.93
N LEU A 40 -10.77 -0.23 -1.87
CA LEU A 40 -9.73 0.64 -1.33
C LEU A 40 -8.49 -0.15 -0.89
N ILE A 41 -8.69 -1.27 -0.20
CA ILE A 41 -7.62 -2.13 0.31
C ILE A 41 -6.83 -2.76 -0.85
N GLU A 42 -7.52 -3.34 -1.85
CA GLU A 42 -6.84 -3.93 -3.01
C GLU A 42 -6.07 -2.87 -3.81
N GLU A 43 -6.63 -1.67 -3.98
CA GLU A 43 -5.92 -0.58 -4.65
C GLU A 43 -4.73 -0.07 -3.83
N THR A 44 -4.86 -0.03 -2.50
CA THR A 44 -3.73 0.30 -1.62
C THR A 44 -2.61 -0.72 -1.76
N LEU A 45 -2.96 -2.01 -1.78
CA LEU A 45 -2.00 -3.09 -2.01
C LEU A 45 -1.32 -2.99 -3.37
N ARG A 46 -2.07 -2.66 -4.42
CA ARG A 46 -1.51 -2.44 -5.74
C ARG A 46 -0.58 -1.23 -5.78
N TYR A 47 -1.08 -0.08 -5.36
CA TYR A 47 -0.40 1.21 -5.51
C TYR A 47 0.77 1.39 -4.55
N ALA A 48 0.61 1.00 -3.30
CA ALA A 48 1.59 1.15 -2.22
C ALA A 48 1.79 -0.17 -1.45
N PRO A 49 2.33 -1.21 -2.11
CA PRO A 49 2.50 -2.51 -1.47
C PRO A 49 3.42 -2.40 -0.25
N PRO A 50 3.04 -2.98 0.91
CA PRO A 50 3.87 -2.97 2.12
C PRO A 50 5.28 -3.51 1.90
N VAL A 51 5.44 -4.46 0.96
CA VAL A 51 6.72 -4.97 0.49
C VAL A 51 6.89 -4.53 -0.97
N SER A 52 7.74 -3.54 -1.21
CA SER A 52 7.97 -3.01 -2.55
C SER A 52 8.97 -3.81 -3.37
N ASN A 53 9.97 -4.41 -2.71
CA ASN A 53 10.98 -5.23 -3.37
C ASN A 53 11.24 -6.52 -2.59
N LEU A 54 11.34 -7.64 -3.32
CA LEU A 54 11.68 -8.95 -2.75
C LEU A 54 13.11 -9.32 -3.13
N PRO A 55 14.08 -9.21 -2.22
CA PRO A 55 15.44 -9.67 -2.41
C PRO A 55 15.56 -11.18 -2.23
N LEU A 56 16.79 -11.68 -2.40
CA LEU A 56 17.19 -13.05 -2.09
C LEU A 56 16.53 -14.11 -2.99
N ARG A 57 16.46 -13.80 -4.30
CA ARG A 57 16.31 -14.82 -5.33
C ARG A 57 17.68 -14.97 -6.01
N TYR A 58 17.98 -16.18 -6.43
CA TYR A 58 19.22 -16.50 -7.15
C TYR A 58 18.88 -17.34 -8.36
N ALA A 59 19.49 -17.00 -9.49
CA ALA A 59 19.36 -17.82 -10.69
C ALA A 59 20.00 -19.19 -10.47
N ILE A 60 19.27 -20.26 -10.67
CA ILE A 60 19.79 -21.64 -10.59
C ILE A 60 20.38 -22.12 -11.92
N THR A 61 20.01 -21.46 -13.01
CA THR A 61 20.53 -21.62 -14.36
C THR A 61 20.65 -20.24 -15.00
N ASP A 62 21.33 -20.11 -16.12
CA ASP A 62 21.27 -18.89 -16.92
C ASP A 62 19.82 -18.63 -17.35
N ILE A 63 19.38 -17.37 -17.24
CA ILE A 63 18.02 -16.91 -17.55
C ILE A 63 18.12 -15.72 -18.49
N ASP A 64 17.42 -15.77 -19.62
CA ASP A 64 17.28 -14.63 -20.51
C ASP A 64 16.00 -13.86 -20.15
N VAL A 65 16.13 -12.55 -19.92
CA VAL A 65 15.03 -11.62 -19.64
C VAL A 65 15.18 -10.45 -20.61
N ASP A 66 14.32 -10.39 -21.61
CA ASP A 66 14.43 -9.47 -22.74
C ASP A 66 15.86 -9.49 -23.34
N ASP A 67 16.53 -8.32 -23.36
CA ASP A 67 17.89 -8.17 -23.88
C ASP A 67 19.01 -8.47 -22.87
N GLN A 68 18.65 -8.94 -21.66
CA GLN A 68 19.58 -9.18 -20.56
C GLN A 68 19.68 -10.66 -20.22
N GLN A 69 20.90 -11.10 -19.94
CA GLN A 69 21.14 -12.45 -19.43
C GLN A 69 21.57 -12.40 -17.98
N ILE A 70 20.81 -13.09 -17.13
CA ILE A 70 21.13 -13.32 -15.72
C ILE A 70 21.87 -14.66 -15.63
N LYS A 71 23.08 -14.64 -15.12
CA LYS A 71 23.89 -15.87 -14.99
C LYS A 71 23.51 -16.70 -13.77
N ALA A 72 23.70 -17.99 -13.87
CA ALA A 72 23.56 -18.90 -12.73
C ALA A 72 24.38 -18.40 -11.52
N GLY A 73 23.76 -18.32 -10.35
CA GLY A 73 24.34 -17.81 -9.12
C GLY A 73 24.17 -16.30 -8.89
N GLU A 74 23.72 -15.55 -9.88
CA GLU A 74 23.46 -14.12 -9.69
C GLU A 74 22.21 -13.88 -8.85
N ALA A 75 22.27 -12.81 -8.02
CA ALA A 75 21.17 -12.39 -7.17
C ALA A 75 20.14 -11.59 -7.99
N ILE A 76 18.86 -11.84 -7.71
CA ILE A 76 17.73 -11.20 -8.36
C ILE A 76 16.90 -10.48 -7.29
N ILE A 77 16.53 -9.23 -7.57
CA ILE A 77 15.53 -8.47 -6.81
C ILE A 77 14.29 -8.35 -7.68
N THR A 78 13.14 -8.80 -7.14
CA THR A 78 11.85 -8.65 -7.81
C THR A 78 11.17 -7.39 -7.28
N SER A 79 10.85 -6.43 -8.15
CA SER A 79 10.12 -5.22 -7.75
C SER A 79 8.61 -5.46 -7.86
N ILE A 80 7.98 -5.66 -6.72
CA ILE A 80 6.52 -5.77 -6.59
C ILE A 80 5.86 -4.45 -6.96
N ALA A 81 6.43 -3.34 -6.48
CA ALA A 81 5.90 -2.01 -6.78
C ALA A 81 5.91 -1.69 -8.28
N ALA A 82 6.98 -2.06 -8.99
CA ALA A 82 7.05 -1.87 -10.45
C ALA A 82 6.06 -2.77 -11.19
N ALA A 83 5.96 -4.04 -10.81
CA ALA A 83 5.01 -4.98 -11.42
C ALA A 83 3.56 -4.52 -11.26
N ASN A 84 3.22 -3.99 -10.07
CA ASN A 84 1.88 -3.48 -9.76
C ASN A 84 1.57 -2.14 -10.45
N ARG A 85 2.51 -1.54 -11.16
CA ARG A 85 2.35 -0.30 -11.95
C ARG A 85 2.71 -0.50 -13.43
N SER A 86 2.64 -1.75 -13.91
CA SER A 86 2.88 -2.07 -15.31
C SER A 86 1.87 -1.35 -16.21
N LEU A 87 2.38 -0.56 -17.16
CA LEU A 87 1.54 0.12 -18.17
C LEU A 87 0.81 -0.89 -19.06
N GLU A 88 1.39 -2.07 -19.27
CA GLU A 88 0.79 -3.15 -20.05
C GLU A 88 -0.48 -3.71 -19.38
N LEU A 89 -0.46 -3.84 -18.03
CA LEU A 89 -1.57 -4.40 -17.26
C LEU A 89 -2.63 -3.36 -16.88
N TYR A 90 -2.21 -2.15 -16.55
CA TYR A 90 -3.08 -1.13 -15.95
C TYR A 90 -3.33 0.07 -16.86
N GLY A 91 -2.62 0.19 -17.99
CA GLY A 91 -2.77 1.32 -18.90
C GLY A 91 -2.01 2.58 -18.46
N PRO A 92 -2.25 3.72 -19.11
CA PRO A 92 -1.51 4.96 -18.90
C PRO A 92 -1.70 5.59 -17.51
N ASP A 93 -2.75 5.20 -16.81
CA ASP A 93 -3.10 5.62 -15.45
C ASP A 93 -2.62 4.66 -14.36
N ALA A 94 -1.66 3.78 -14.68
CA ALA A 94 -1.05 2.82 -13.75
C ALA A 94 -0.49 3.48 -12.47
N ASP A 95 -0.01 4.72 -12.57
CA ASP A 95 0.52 5.52 -11.46
C ASP A 95 -0.55 6.33 -10.70
N GLU A 96 -1.82 6.22 -11.11
CA GLU A 96 -2.93 6.85 -10.39
C GLU A 96 -3.48 5.90 -9.32
N PHE A 97 -3.85 6.48 -8.17
CA PHE A 97 -4.56 5.76 -7.11
C PHE A 97 -6.06 5.81 -7.39
N ASP A 98 -6.62 4.73 -7.89
CA ASP A 98 -8.04 4.63 -8.25
C ASP A 98 -8.68 3.32 -7.76
N PRO A 99 -9.38 3.33 -6.62
CA PRO A 99 -10.10 2.17 -6.13
C PRO A 99 -11.27 1.73 -7.01
N SER A 100 -11.71 2.55 -7.97
CA SER A 100 -12.77 2.20 -8.93
C SER A 100 -12.26 1.38 -10.12
N ARG A 101 -10.94 1.27 -10.28
CA ARG A 101 -10.27 0.50 -11.33
C ARG A 101 -10.87 -0.89 -11.47
N THR A 102 -11.12 -1.33 -12.70
CA THR A 102 -11.70 -2.66 -12.98
C THR A 102 -10.73 -3.81 -12.72
N THR A 103 -9.45 -3.61 -13.07
CA THR A 103 -8.39 -4.58 -12.83
C THR A 103 -7.92 -4.46 -11.39
N LYS A 104 -8.19 -5.50 -10.59
CA LYS A 104 -7.80 -5.59 -9.17
C LYS A 104 -6.62 -6.52 -8.94
N ASP A 105 -6.12 -7.18 -9.99
CA ASP A 105 -5.00 -8.10 -9.89
C ASP A 105 -3.73 -7.35 -9.48
N HIS A 106 -3.01 -7.90 -8.52
CA HIS A 106 -1.70 -7.39 -8.09
C HIS A 106 -0.87 -8.51 -7.49
N VAL A 107 0.44 -8.33 -7.43
CA VAL A 107 1.37 -9.33 -6.89
C VAL A 107 1.91 -8.99 -5.49
N SER A 108 1.21 -8.13 -4.73
CA SER A 108 1.63 -7.70 -3.39
C SER A 108 1.71 -8.84 -2.37
N PHE A 109 0.95 -9.90 -2.59
CA PHE A 109 1.03 -11.13 -1.81
C PHE A 109 1.91 -12.22 -2.46
N GLY A 110 2.67 -11.86 -3.50
CA GLY A 110 3.47 -12.80 -4.27
C GLY A 110 2.63 -13.68 -5.18
N TYR A 111 3.26 -14.71 -5.75
CA TYR A 111 2.65 -15.64 -6.69
C TYR A 111 3.20 -17.07 -6.52
N GLY A 112 2.38 -18.07 -6.90
CA GLY A 112 2.77 -19.49 -6.90
C GLY A 112 3.03 -20.03 -5.51
N VAL A 113 4.05 -20.85 -5.36
CA VAL A 113 4.39 -21.55 -4.10
C VAL A 113 4.80 -20.62 -2.96
N HIS A 114 5.12 -19.38 -3.28
CA HIS A 114 5.48 -18.34 -2.32
C HIS A 114 4.35 -17.35 -2.05
N HIS A 115 3.14 -17.60 -2.54
CA HIS A 115 1.98 -16.77 -2.22
C HIS A 115 1.82 -16.63 -0.70
N CYS A 116 1.56 -15.40 -0.25
CA CYS A 116 1.47 -15.07 1.17
C CYS A 116 0.39 -15.89 1.87
N LEU A 117 0.79 -16.66 2.87
CA LEU A 117 -0.14 -17.45 3.68
C LEU A 117 -1.09 -16.56 4.50
N GLY A 118 -0.62 -15.36 4.88
CA GLY A 118 -1.39 -14.37 5.65
C GLY A 118 -2.30 -13.47 4.83
N ALA A 119 -2.38 -13.63 3.49
CA ALA A 119 -3.16 -12.74 2.64
C ALA A 119 -4.65 -12.62 3.04
N PRO A 120 -5.37 -13.70 3.40
CA PRO A 120 -6.75 -13.59 3.88
C PRO A 120 -6.83 -12.85 5.22
N LEU A 121 -5.88 -13.08 6.12
CA LEU A 121 -5.85 -12.44 7.44
C LEU A 121 -5.60 -10.92 7.30
N ALA A 122 -4.62 -10.51 6.50
CA ALA A 122 -4.30 -9.10 6.29
C ALA A 122 -5.49 -8.32 5.69
N ARG A 123 -6.23 -8.91 4.76
CA ARG A 123 -7.46 -8.32 4.21
C ARG A 123 -8.54 -8.17 5.27
N MET A 124 -8.79 -9.22 6.04
CA MET A 124 -9.79 -9.20 7.12
C MET A 124 -9.44 -8.17 8.19
N GLU A 125 -8.17 -8.09 8.60
CA GLU A 125 -7.71 -7.07 9.55
C GLU A 125 -7.94 -5.65 9.01
N ALA A 126 -7.63 -5.40 7.75
CA ALA A 126 -7.83 -4.10 7.13
C ALA A 126 -9.33 -3.75 6.97
N GLU A 127 -10.16 -4.72 6.54
CA GLU A 127 -11.61 -4.56 6.38
C GLU A 127 -12.33 -4.28 7.70
N ILE A 128 -11.76 -4.70 8.83
CA ILE A 128 -12.30 -4.42 10.17
C ILE A 128 -11.74 -3.10 10.72
N ALA A 129 -10.42 -2.92 10.65
CA ALA A 129 -9.74 -1.81 11.31
C ALA A 129 -10.02 -0.45 10.65
N LEU A 130 -10.01 -0.39 9.31
CA LEU A 130 -10.18 0.88 8.60
C LEU A 130 -11.58 1.49 8.82
N PRO A 131 -12.70 0.76 8.61
CA PRO A 131 -14.02 1.31 8.92
C PRO A 131 -14.15 1.75 10.38
N ALA A 132 -13.70 0.90 11.32
CA ALA A 132 -13.78 1.20 12.75
C ALA A 132 -12.99 2.46 13.14
N LEU A 133 -11.81 2.68 12.52
CA LEU A 133 -11.01 3.88 12.73
C LEU A 133 -11.78 5.15 12.31
N PHE A 134 -12.31 5.16 11.08
CA PHE A 134 -12.99 6.33 10.52
C PHE A 134 -14.40 6.54 11.09
N GLU A 135 -15.04 5.51 11.63
CA GLU A 135 -16.26 5.62 12.43
C GLU A 135 -15.97 6.25 13.80
N ARG A 136 -14.89 5.79 14.46
CA ARG A 136 -14.50 6.27 15.79
C ARG A 136 -13.98 7.70 15.77
N PHE A 137 -13.29 8.09 14.68
CA PHE A 137 -12.66 9.40 14.51
C PHE A 137 -13.10 10.03 13.17
N PRO A 138 -14.34 10.53 13.09
CA PRO A 138 -14.89 11.08 11.85
C PRO A 138 -14.15 12.32 11.34
N GLU A 139 -13.49 13.05 12.23
CA GLU A 139 -12.71 14.26 11.97
C GLU A 139 -11.19 13.98 11.85
N LEU A 140 -10.80 12.70 11.64
CA LEU A 140 -9.40 12.33 11.53
C LEU A 140 -8.73 13.11 10.40
N ALA A 141 -7.63 13.78 10.70
CA ALA A 141 -6.87 14.59 9.74
C ALA A 141 -5.36 14.43 9.97
N LEU A 142 -4.55 14.63 8.92
CA LEU A 142 -3.09 14.69 9.06
C LEU A 142 -2.69 15.90 9.92
N ALA A 143 -1.76 15.69 10.85
CA ALA A 143 -1.20 16.77 11.67
C ALA A 143 -0.03 17.49 10.96
N GLU A 144 0.50 16.90 9.91
CA GLU A 144 1.60 17.45 9.10
C GLU A 144 1.22 17.44 7.62
N ALA A 145 1.82 18.33 6.85
CA ALA A 145 1.66 18.32 5.40
C ALA A 145 2.22 17.02 4.80
N PRO A 146 1.58 16.44 3.77
CA PRO A 146 2.02 15.19 3.16
C PRO A 146 3.51 15.16 2.79
N GLU A 147 4.05 16.29 2.35
CA GLU A 147 5.44 16.44 1.92
C GLU A 147 6.45 16.42 3.09
N ALA A 148 5.98 16.64 4.31
CA ALA A 148 6.80 16.58 5.53
C ALA A 148 6.93 15.14 6.08
N LEU A 149 6.03 14.25 5.69
CA LEU A 149 6.02 12.87 6.13
C LEU A 149 7.21 12.11 5.55
N LYS A 150 7.96 11.46 6.44
CA LYS A 150 9.18 10.72 6.04
C LYS A 150 8.85 9.28 5.68
N PRO A 151 9.28 8.80 4.50
CA PRO A 151 9.16 7.39 4.17
C PRO A 151 10.04 6.53 5.09
N LEU A 152 9.72 5.25 5.18
CA LEU A 152 10.59 4.25 5.82
C LEU A 152 11.96 4.24 5.13
N SER A 153 13.03 4.18 5.91
CA SER A 153 14.39 3.99 5.42
C SER A 153 14.63 2.50 5.11
N SER A 154 13.92 1.98 4.13
CA SER A 154 13.99 0.58 3.72
C SER A 154 13.81 0.48 2.21
N PHE A 155 14.61 -0.37 1.55
CA PHE A 155 14.39 -0.67 0.14
C PHE A 155 13.41 -1.86 -0.04
N ILE A 156 13.09 -2.58 1.02
CA ILE A 156 12.16 -3.72 1.03
C ILE A 156 10.74 -3.24 1.38
N SER A 157 10.61 -2.57 2.53
CA SER A 157 9.32 -2.16 3.08
C SER A 157 8.93 -0.76 2.61
N GLN A 158 7.67 -0.56 2.30
CA GLN A 158 7.08 0.72 1.93
C GLN A 158 6.07 1.17 2.99
N GLY A 159 6.24 2.39 3.49
CA GLY A 159 5.40 2.99 4.52
C GLY A 159 5.96 4.32 4.96
N HIS A 160 5.40 4.89 6.02
CA HIS A 160 5.88 6.09 6.68
C HIS A 160 6.54 5.75 8.00
N GLN A 161 7.57 6.52 8.41
CA GLN A 161 8.19 6.37 9.73
C GLN A 161 7.19 6.66 10.86
N SER A 162 6.32 7.63 10.63
CA SER A 162 5.18 7.98 11.48
C SER A 162 4.11 8.65 10.63
N LEU A 163 2.87 8.57 11.08
CA LEU A 163 1.73 9.24 10.46
C LEU A 163 1.01 10.04 11.56
N PRO A 164 1.49 11.24 11.91
CA PRO A 164 0.88 12.09 12.92
C PRO A 164 -0.51 12.55 12.48
N VAL A 165 -1.49 12.42 13.37
CA VAL A 165 -2.88 12.75 13.07
C VAL A 165 -3.53 13.51 14.22
N TYR A 166 -4.50 14.36 13.91
CA TYR A 166 -5.47 14.91 14.84
C TYR A 166 -6.70 13.98 14.88
N SER A 167 -7.11 13.56 16.04
CA SER A 167 -8.30 12.69 16.22
C SER A 167 -9.62 13.46 16.25
N GLY A 168 -9.57 14.77 16.47
CA GLY A 168 -10.72 15.70 16.54
C GLY A 168 -10.73 16.76 15.43
N GLY A 169 -10.07 16.49 14.29
CA GLY A 169 -9.89 17.48 13.23
C GLY A 169 -8.67 18.39 13.44
N GLN A 170 -8.33 19.17 12.42
CA GLN A 170 -7.27 20.16 12.56
C GLN A 170 -7.70 21.27 13.53
N PRO A 171 -6.79 21.75 14.42
CA PRO A 171 -7.08 22.93 15.22
C PRO A 171 -7.41 24.11 14.28
N ASP A 172 -8.40 24.92 14.67
CA ASP A 172 -8.68 26.16 13.96
C ASP A 172 -7.43 27.03 13.91
N ALA A 173 -7.03 27.46 12.72
CA ALA A 173 -5.85 28.29 12.51
C ALA A 173 -5.91 29.66 13.25
N ASP A 174 -7.09 30.03 13.76
CA ASP A 174 -7.36 31.27 14.49
C ASP A 174 -7.28 31.15 16.01
N ALA A 175 -6.93 29.97 16.56
CA ALA A 175 -6.88 29.74 18.02
C ALA A 175 -5.57 30.20 18.68
N GLU A 176 -4.59 30.73 17.93
CA GLU A 176 -3.29 31.24 18.39
C GLU A 176 -3.17 32.76 18.25
N GLN A 177 -4.22 33.55 18.53
CA GLN A 177 -4.12 35.01 18.64
C GLN A 177 -4.44 35.50 20.06
#